data_e07bc0b3b53b4c14ca1e8c6db2069bed
#
_entry.id   e07bc0b3b53b4c14ca1e8c6db2069bed
#
_cell.length_a   1.000
_cell.length_b   1.000
_cell.length_c   1.000
_cell.angle_alpha   90.00
_cell.angle_beta   90.00
_cell.angle_gamma   90.00
#
_symmetry.space_group_name_H-M   'P 1'
#
loop_
_entity.id
_entity.type
_entity.pdbx_description
1 polymer ?
#
loop_
_entity_poly.entity_id
_entity_poly.type
_entity_poly.pdbx_seq_one_letter_code
_entity_poly.pdbx_strand_id
1 'polypeptide(L)'
;MSGTNPGPLLATIQSPADLKALPAEALPQLAQEIRDELVQVLSKTGGHLGPNLGVVELTLALHRVFDTPRDKFLFDVSHQGYVHKLLTGRLDRFHVELRGGQRFAVVGIAEERHQLVEWPVADHHAGCV
;
A
#
# COMPACT_ATOMS: atom_id res chain seq x y z
N MET A 1 -5.73 -5.80 -23.10
CA MET A 1 -5.64 -5.19 -21.76
C MET A 1 -5.33 -6.31 -20.77
N SER A 2 -4.08 -6.50 -20.45
CA SER A 2 -3.74 -7.39 -19.33
C SER A 2 -3.99 -6.62 -18.03
N GLY A 3 -5.18 -6.77 -17.48
CA GLY A 3 -5.44 -6.40 -16.11
C GLY A 3 -4.45 -7.18 -15.25
N THR A 4 -3.76 -6.51 -14.36
CA THR A 4 -3.04 -7.16 -13.30
C THR A 4 -4.07 -7.96 -12.52
N ASN A 5 -3.85 -9.26 -12.40
CA ASN A 5 -4.72 -10.11 -11.59
C ASN A 5 -4.03 -10.23 -10.23
N PRO A 6 -4.50 -9.52 -9.20
CA PRO A 6 -3.95 -9.68 -7.86
C PRO A 6 -4.12 -11.13 -7.41
N GLY A 7 -3.27 -11.59 -6.52
CA GLY A 7 -3.40 -12.92 -5.95
C GLY A 7 -4.75 -13.12 -5.24
N PRO A 8 -5.21 -14.37 -5.08
CA PRO A 8 -6.55 -14.66 -4.57
C PRO A 8 -6.80 -14.14 -3.15
N LEU A 9 -5.81 -14.14 -2.28
CA LEU A 9 -5.94 -13.58 -0.92
C LEU A 9 -5.94 -12.05 -0.94
N LEU A 10 -5.01 -11.43 -1.68
CA LEU A 10 -4.91 -9.97 -1.76
C LEU A 10 -6.19 -9.35 -2.31
N ALA A 11 -6.83 -9.99 -3.29
CA ALA A 11 -8.09 -9.53 -3.86
C ALA A 11 -9.24 -9.51 -2.84
N THR A 12 -9.18 -10.29 -1.78
CA THR A 12 -10.21 -10.32 -0.73
C THR A 12 -10.02 -9.24 0.34
N ILE A 13 -8.86 -8.59 0.40
CA ILE A 13 -8.54 -7.57 1.41
C ILE A 13 -9.10 -6.22 0.97
N GLN A 14 -10.23 -5.84 1.53
CA GLN A 14 -10.86 -4.54 1.31
C GLN A 14 -10.66 -3.57 2.49
N SER A 15 -10.25 -4.12 3.63
CA SER A 15 -10.04 -3.35 4.85
C SER A 15 -9.02 -4.03 5.76
N PRO A 16 -8.42 -3.31 6.74
CA PRO A 16 -7.59 -3.93 7.76
C PRO A 16 -8.30 -5.02 8.57
N ALA A 17 -9.62 -4.95 8.70
CA ALA A 17 -10.41 -5.98 9.38
C ALA A 17 -10.34 -7.34 8.65
N ASP A 18 -10.34 -7.32 7.32
CA ASP A 18 -10.22 -8.55 6.52
C ASP A 18 -8.87 -9.22 6.75
N LEU A 19 -7.80 -8.42 6.83
CA LEU A 19 -6.47 -8.93 7.16
C LEU A 19 -6.43 -9.54 8.56
N LYS A 20 -7.08 -8.91 9.55
CA LYS A 20 -7.13 -9.44 10.92
C LYS A 20 -7.91 -10.75 11.01
N ALA A 21 -8.88 -10.96 10.14
CA ALA A 21 -9.66 -12.19 10.08
C ALA A 21 -8.91 -13.38 9.46
N LEU A 22 -7.82 -13.13 8.73
CA LEU A 22 -7.03 -14.21 8.14
C LEU A 22 -6.31 -15.03 9.21
N PRO A 23 -6.21 -16.37 9.04
CA PRO A 23 -5.36 -17.19 9.88
C PRO A 23 -3.88 -16.82 9.68
N ALA A 24 -3.07 -16.99 10.72
CA ALA A 24 -1.65 -16.63 10.66
C ALA A 24 -0.90 -17.39 9.58
N GLU A 25 -1.31 -18.63 9.31
CA GLU A 25 -0.73 -19.51 8.29
C GLU A 25 -0.92 -18.99 6.85
N ALA A 26 -1.89 -18.11 6.62
CA ALA A 26 -2.14 -17.49 5.32
C ALA A 26 -1.26 -16.25 5.07
N LEU A 27 -0.64 -15.69 6.09
CA LEU A 27 0.15 -14.46 5.96
C LEU A 27 1.37 -14.59 5.04
N PRO A 28 2.13 -15.69 5.05
CA PRO A 28 3.24 -15.85 4.10
C PRO A 28 2.78 -15.83 2.64
N GLN A 29 1.64 -16.45 2.33
CA GLN A 29 1.06 -16.41 0.99
C GLN A 29 0.63 -14.99 0.63
N LEU A 30 -0.07 -14.30 1.52
CA LEU A 30 -0.47 -12.91 1.29
C LEU A 30 0.74 -12.00 1.08
N ALA A 31 1.81 -12.18 1.85
CA ALA A 31 3.04 -11.41 1.69
C ALA A 31 3.66 -11.63 0.30
N GLN A 32 3.64 -12.85 -0.21
CA GLN A 32 4.12 -13.14 -1.56
C GLN A 32 3.24 -12.51 -2.63
N GLU A 33 1.92 -12.61 -2.50
CA GLU A 33 0.98 -11.97 -3.43
C GLU A 33 1.15 -10.45 -3.48
N ILE A 34 1.39 -9.81 -2.33
CA ILE A 34 1.71 -8.38 -2.26
C ILE A 34 3.01 -8.07 -3.02
N ARG A 35 4.06 -8.88 -2.85
CA ARG A 35 5.32 -8.70 -3.58
C ARG A 35 5.13 -8.81 -5.07
N ASP A 36 4.41 -9.83 -5.51
CA ASP A 36 4.14 -10.07 -6.94
C ASP A 36 3.37 -8.90 -7.54
N GLU A 37 2.38 -8.39 -6.83
CA GLU A 37 1.62 -7.20 -7.22
C GLU A 37 2.49 -5.94 -7.32
N LEU A 38 3.34 -5.67 -6.31
CA LEU A 38 4.28 -4.56 -6.33
C LEU A 38 5.23 -4.64 -7.53
N VAL A 39 5.83 -5.81 -7.77
CA VAL A 39 6.73 -6.02 -8.90
C VAL A 39 5.99 -5.82 -10.22
N GLN A 40 4.80 -6.39 -10.37
CA GLN A 40 4.02 -6.33 -11.59
C GLN A 40 3.60 -4.89 -11.93
N VAL A 41 3.17 -4.13 -10.95
CA VAL A 41 2.73 -2.75 -11.16
C VAL A 41 3.93 -1.83 -11.38
N LEU A 42 4.90 -1.86 -10.46
CA LEU A 42 6.01 -0.91 -10.48
C LEU A 42 6.99 -1.15 -11.64
N SER A 43 7.08 -2.36 -12.17
CA SER A 43 7.83 -2.62 -13.41
C SER A 43 7.29 -1.88 -14.62
N LYS A 44 5.99 -1.53 -14.60
CA LYS A 44 5.32 -0.83 -15.71
C LYS A 44 5.19 0.68 -15.45
N THR A 45 5.04 1.07 -14.21
CA THR A 45 4.73 2.46 -13.82
C THR A 45 5.92 3.22 -13.27
N GLY A 46 6.96 2.51 -12.84
CA GLY A 46 8.02 3.07 -12.01
C GLY A 46 7.57 3.24 -10.57
N GLY A 47 8.47 3.69 -9.70
CA GLY A 47 8.20 3.93 -8.29
C GLY A 47 9.23 3.26 -7.38
N HIS A 48 8.95 3.23 -6.07
CA HIS A 48 9.88 2.78 -5.03
C HIS A 48 9.69 1.29 -4.72
N LEU A 49 10.23 0.41 -5.57
CA LEU A 49 10.05 -1.04 -5.40
C LEU A 49 10.81 -1.57 -4.18
N GLY A 50 12.11 -1.36 -4.12
CA GLY A 50 12.97 -1.90 -3.04
C GLY A 50 12.51 -1.54 -1.63
N PRO A 51 12.26 -0.24 -1.35
CA PRO A 51 11.75 0.18 -0.04
C PRO A 51 10.44 -0.50 0.37
N ASN A 52 9.53 -0.75 -0.57
CA ASN A 52 8.26 -1.42 -0.29
C ASN A 52 8.40 -2.92 -0.10
N LEU A 53 9.25 -3.59 -0.89
CA LEU A 53 9.52 -5.02 -0.71
C LEU A 53 10.11 -5.31 0.68
N GLY A 54 10.91 -4.40 1.21
CA GLY A 54 11.54 -4.54 2.53
C GLY A 54 10.59 -4.39 3.72
N VAL A 55 9.38 -3.86 3.53
CA VAL A 55 8.43 -3.58 4.63
C VAL A 55 7.11 -4.34 4.51
N VAL A 56 7.03 -5.36 3.67
CA VAL A 56 5.79 -6.13 3.48
C VAL A 56 5.36 -6.77 4.79
N GLU A 57 6.20 -7.60 5.40
CA GLU A 57 5.88 -8.26 6.67
C GLU A 57 5.69 -7.28 7.82
N LEU A 58 6.50 -6.23 7.89
CA LEU A 58 6.34 -5.18 8.89
C LEU A 58 4.97 -4.53 8.80
N THR A 59 4.53 -4.18 7.59
CA THR A 59 3.22 -3.54 7.38
C THR A 59 2.08 -4.50 7.72
N LEU A 60 2.19 -5.77 7.34
CA LEU A 60 1.22 -6.80 7.75
C LEU A 60 1.14 -6.92 9.27
N ALA A 61 2.28 -6.98 9.96
CA ALA A 61 2.33 -7.06 11.42
C ALA A 61 1.70 -5.83 12.09
N LEU A 62 2.00 -4.64 11.61
CA LEU A 62 1.42 -3.40 12.13
C LEU A 62 -0.11 -3.41 12.00
N HIS A 63 -0.66 -3.81 10.86
CA HIS A 63 -2.10 -3.90 10.65
C HIS A 63 -2.76 -5.04 11.43
N ARG A 64 -2.00 -6.05 11.85
CA ARG A 64 -2.50 -7.12 12.74
C ARG A 64 -2.59 -6.67 14.18
N VAL A 65 -1.68 -5.79 14.62
CA VAL A 65 -1.57 -5.34 16.01
C VAL A 65 -2.42 -4.09 16.27
N PHE A 66 -2.34 -3.11 15.39
CA PHE A 66 -3.02 -1.82 15.55
C PHE A 66 -4.36 -1.78 14.82
N ASP A 67 -5.25 -0.91 15.26
CA ASP A 67 -6.60 -0.74 14.71
C ASP A 67 -6.67 0.51 13.83
N THR A 68 -6.26 0.40 12.58
CA THR A 68 -6.46 1.48 11.61
C THR A 68 -7.92 1.50 11.12
N PRO A 69 -8.51 2.67 10.97
CA PRO A 69 -7.94 4.03 10.99
C PRO A 69 -7.88 4.70 12.37
N ARG A 70 -8.33 4.06 13.44
CA ARG A 70 -8.25 4.63 14.79
C ARG A 70 -6.80 4.93 15.18
N ASP A 71 -5.93 3.94 15.02
CA ASP A 71 -4.49 4.11 15.16
C ASP A 71 -3.91 4.64 13.86
N LYS A 72 -3.08 5.67 13.92
CA LYS A 72 -2.54 6.35 12.74
C LYS A 72 -1.14 5.86 12.43
N PHE A 73 -0.89 5.54 11.15
CA PHE A 73 0.45 5.29 10.64
C PHE A 73 0.96 6.52 9.90
N LEU A 74 2.14 6.98 10.28
CA LEU A 74 2.83 8.08 9.62
C LEU A 74 4.03 7.51 8.88
N PHE A 75 4.13 7.80 7.60
CA PHE A 75 5.24 7.39 6.76
C PHE A 75 6.09 8.61 6.45
N ASP A 76 7.38 8.54 6.82
CA ASP A 76 8.33 9.57 6.41
C ASP A 76 8.51 9.49 4.88
N VAL A 77 8.29 10.63 4.21
CA VAL A 77 8.34 10.77 2.74
C VAL A 77 7.42 9.80 1.97
N SER A 78 6.70 8.92 2.64
CA SER A 78 5.73 7.94 2.07
C SER A 78 6.29 6.92 1.07
N HIS A 79 7.60 6.76 0.96
CA HIS A 79 8.22 5.80 0.04
C HIS A 79 7.82 4.35 0.35
N GLN A 80 7.51 4.04 1.60
CA GLN A 80 7.16 2.70 2.09
C GLN A 80 5.65 2.52 2.34
N GLY A 81 4.81 3.40 1.80
CA GLY A 81 3.37 3.41 2.03
C GLY A 81 2.54 2.53 1.09
N TYR A 82 3.13 1.86 0.10
CA TYR A 82 2.36 1.13 -0.92
C TYR A 82 1.64 -0.08 -0.36
N VAL A 83 2.29 -0.85 0.50
CA VAL A 83 1.68 -2.03 1.15
C VAL A 83 0.49 -1.59 2.01
N HIS A 84 0.63 -0.52 2.79
CA HIS A 84 -0.47 0.06 3.56
C HIS A 84 -1.66 0.43 2.66
N LYS A 85 -1.39 0.99 1.48
CA LYS A 85 -2.42 1.33 0.50
C LYS A 85 -3.17 0.09 0.01
N LEU A 86 -2.45 -0.98 -0.33
CA LEU A 86 -3.04 -2.24 -0.77
C LEU A 86 -3.95 -2.85 0.31
N LEU A 87 -3.54 -2.80 1.58
CA LEU A 87 -4.27 -3.38 2.71
C LEU A 87 -5.46 -2.55 3.20
N THR A 88 -5.64 -1.34 2.69
CA THR A 88 -6.71 -0.42 3.08
C THR A 88 -7.77 -0.20 1.99
N GLY A 89 -7.98 -1.22 1.15
CA GLY A 89 -9.06 -1.23 0.15
C GLY A 89 -8.82 -0.32 -1.05
N ARG A 90 -7.57 -0.03 -1.39
CA ARG A 90 -7.21 0.84 -2.52
C ARG A 90 -6.42 0.12 -3.61
N LEU A 91 -6.59 -1.19 -3.70
CA LEU A 91 -5.92 -2.02 -4.69
C LEU A 91 -6.24 -1.55 -6.12
N ASP A 92 -7.52 -1.33 -6.43
CA ASP A 92 -7.95 -0.89 -7.77
C ASP A 92 -7.34 0.46 -8.16
N ARG A 93 -7.21 1.37 -7.19
CA ARG A 93 -6.65 2.70 -7.41
C ARG A 93 -5.13 2.69 -7.50
N PHE A 94 -4.48 1.65 -6.97
CA PHE A 94 -3.03 1.53 -6.98
C PHE A 94 -2.46 1.55 -8.41
N HIS A 95 -3.10 0.84 -9.32
CA HIS A 95 -2.70 0.81 -10.73
C HIS A 95 -2.91 2.15 -11.47
N VAL A 96 -3.99 2.84 -11.15
CA VAL A 96 -4.39 4.08 -11.84
C VAL A 96 -3.54 5.25 -11.36
N GLU A 97 -3.38 5.36 -10.07
CA GLU A 97 -2.71 6.49 -9.44
C GLU A 97 -1.21 6.52 -9.74
N LEU A 98 -0.55 5.37 -9.77
CA LEU A 98 0.87 5.30 -10.15
C LEU A 98 1.12 5.69 -11.60
N ARG A 99 0.18 5.40 -12.52
CA ARG A 99 0.28 5.82 -13.93
C ARG A 99 0.16 7.33 -14.11
N GLY A 100 -0.57 8.00 -13.24
CA GLY A 100 -0.77 9.45 -13.29
C GLY A 100 0.40 10.28 -12.78
N GLY A 101 1.50 9.66 -12.34
CA GLY A 101 2.64 10.36 -11.76
C GLY A 101 2.30 11.07 -10.43
N GLN A 102 1.17 10.75 -9.84
CA GLN A 102 0.76 11.35 -8.58
C GLN A 102 1.59 10.80 -7.44
N ARG A 103 2.29 11.69 -6.79
CA ARG A 103 3.08 11.40 -5.58
C ARG A 103 2.14 11.37 -4.38
N PHE A 104 2.07 10.23 -3.71
CA PHE A 104 1.19 10.08 -2.56
C PHE A 104 1.94 10.38 -1.27
N ALA A 105 1.46 11.37 -0.54
CA ALA A 105 1.64 11.39 0.90
C ALA A 105 0.49 10.58 1.52
N VAL A 106 0.79 9.42 2.09
CA VAL A 106 -0.20 8.72 2.91
C VAL A 106 -0.17 9.36 4.29
N VAL A 107 -0.97 10.37 4.47
CA VAL A 107 -1.25 10.94 5.80
C VAL A 107 -2.54 10.32 6.30
N GLY A 108 -2.56 9.97 7.57
CA GLY A 108 -3.60 9.21 8.25
C GLY A 108 -5.03 9.45 7.81
N ILE A 109 -5.81 8.41 7.77
CA ILE A 109 -7.23 8.40 7.42
C ILE A 109 -7.99 9.20 8.49
N ALA A 110 -8.63 10.30 8.10
CA ALA A 110 -9.54 11.02 8.98
C ALA A 110 -10.86 10.26 9.14
N GLU A 111 -11.44 10.32 10.31
CA GLU A 111 -12.40 9.41 10.91
C GLU A 111 -13.80 9.35 10.29
N GLU A 112 -14.18 10.06 9.25
CA GLU A 112 -15.58 10.04 8.75
C GLU A 112 -15.76 10.06 7.23
N ARG A 113 -14.71 10.20 6.49
CA ARG A 113 -14.78 10.07 5.02
C ARG A 113 -13.44 9.52 4.55
N HIS A 114 -13.48 8.65 3.59
CA HIS A 114 -12.30 8.16 2.84
C HIS A 114 -11.59 9.32 2.11
N GLN A 115 -11.31 10.39 2.81
CA GLN A 115 -10.56 11.52 2.28
C GLN A 115 -9.08 11.30 2.61
N LEU A 116 -8.35 10.93 1.57
CA LEU A 116 -6.93 11.16 1.52
C LEU A 116 -6.70 12.66 1.79
N VAL A 117 -6.07 12.98 2.90
CA VAL A 117 -5.49 14.31 3.04
C VAL A 117 -4.24 14.29 2.16
N GLU A 118 -4.40 14.79 0.94
CA GLU A 118 -3.26 15.06 0.07
C GLU A 118 -2.49 16.24 0.70
N TRP A 119 -1.34 15.93 1.29
CA TRP A 119 -0.38 16.97 1.61
C TRP A 119 0.37 17.31 0.33
N PRO A 120 0.39 18.58 -0.11
CA PRO A 120 1.19 18.97 -1.25
C PRO A 120 2.67 18.74 -0.92
N VAL A 121 3.26 17.70 -1.48
CA VAL A 121 4.69 17.52 -1.42
C VAL A 121 5.29 18.60 -2.32
N ALA A 122 5.97 19.57 -1.73
CA ALA A 122 6.75 20.56 -2.46
C ALA A 122 7.70 19.82 -3.43
N ASP A 123 7.76 20.30 -4.67
CA ASP A 123 8.66 19.78 -5.70
C ASP A 123 10.11 19.89 -5.25
N HIS A 124 10.63 18.85 -4.62
CA HIS A 124 12.06 18.68 -4.48
C HIS A 124 12.58 17.89 -5.68
N HIS A 125 12.70 18.59 -6.80
CA HIS A 125 13.65 18.23 -7.82
C HIS A 125 15.07 18.52 -7.27
N ALA A 126 15.61 17.57 -6.54
CA ALA A 126 17.04 17.53 -6.25
C ALA A 126 17.43 16.05 -6.22
N GLY A 127 17.99 15.62 -7.32
CA GLY A 127 19.00 14.60 -7.53
C GLY A 127 19.12 13.48 -6.50
N CYS A 128 18.47 12.34 -6.76
CA CYS A 128 19.04 11.06 -6.37
C CYS A 128 19.83 10.55 -7.57
N VAL A 129 21.15 10.66 -7.49
CA VAL A 129 22.10 9.92 -8.30
C VAL A 129 22.12 8.48 -7.82
#